data_c60f6a3aa598e9221f704b99cd8a0240
#
_entry.id   c60f6a3aa598e9221f704b99cd8a0240
#
_cell.length_a   1.000
_cell.length_b   1.000
_cell.length_c   1.000
_cell.angle_alpha   90.00
_cell.angle_beta   90.00
_cell.angle_gamma   90.00
#
_symmetry.space_group_name_H-M   'P 1'
#
loop_
_entity.id
_entity.type
_entity.pdbx_description
1 polymer ?
#
loop_
_entity_poly.entity_id
_entity_poly.type
_entity_poly.pdbx_seq_one_letter_code
_entity_poly.pdbx_strand_id
1 'polypeptide(L)'
;MRHLFLLNPRAGKYDRTQEVREKIRFALAGREEPWEAAVTQYPGHAAELARAAAETGEAVRIYACGGDGTLNECAVGAAGFANAAVTHYPMGSGNDFLRMFGPDAPRFYDLKELLDAPQAPMDLIDCNGHLALNVCSVGFDARIGLGAGDFKGLPLVSGTMAYQLSAVRAILQGIHRPYRVSIDGEELPGSEFTLMCACNGRYYGGGFNPSRTAMPDDGLLDFVVIPAVSRLTVVSLIGKYAKGGAGDIEGVVVRRGREMHVVCDRVSRINLDGEEMLDSELSVTVSAKKVNFFYPAGTHWDPARRSKT
;
A
#
# COMPACT_ATOMS: atom_id res chain seq x y z
N MET A 1 -17.90 19.29 10.85
CA MET A 1 -17.07 18.36 10.04
C MET A 1 -17.97 17.34 9.40
N ARG A 2 -17.78 16.99 8.11
CA ARG A 2 -18.58 15.98 7.41
C ARG A 2 -17.87 14.62 7.44
N HIS A 3 -18.62 13.52 7.55
CA HIS A 3 -18.10 12.16 7.47
C HIS A 3 -18.54 11.49 6.18
N LEU A 4 -17.60 10.99 5.38
CA LEU A 4 -17.86 10.27 4.13
C LEU A 4 -17.33 8.85 4.23
N PHE A 5 -18.20 7.86 4.20
CA PHE A 5 -17.87 6.45 4.23
C PHE A 5 -17.92 5.88 2.81
N LEU A 6 -16.80 5.46 2.27
CA LEU A 6 -16.69 4.86 0.94
C LEU A 6 -16.67 3.34 1.06
N LEU A 7 -17.80 2.72 0.76
CA LEU A 7 -18.04 1.28 0.97
C LEU A 7 -17.70 0.50 -0.30
N ASN A 8 -16.70 -0.38 -0.23
CA ASN A 8 -16.37 -1.27 -1.35
C ASN A 8 -17.09 -2.63 -1.19
N PRO A 9 -18.11 -2.94 -2.01
CA PRO A 9 -18.89 -4.17 -1.91
C PRO A 9 -18.07 -5.42 -2.31
N ARG A 10 -16.93 -5.23 -2.98
CA ARG A 10 -16.05 -6.32 -3.42
C ARG A 10 -14.91 -6.62 -2.42
N ALA A 11 -14.84 -5.86 -1.31
CA ALA A 11 -13.82 -6.09 -0.30
C ALA A 11 -14.11 -7.34 0.54
N GLY A 12 -13.13 -8.23 0.68
CA GLY A 12 -13.26 -9.45 1.46
C GLY A 12 -13.96 -10.59 0.70
N LYS A 13 -14.60 -11.49 1.46
CA LYS A 13 -15.27 -12.70 0.91
C LYS A 13 -16.72 -12.47 0.53
N TYR A 14 -17.38 -11.52 1.17
CA TYR A 14 -18.81 -11.23 1.00
C TYR A 14 -19.03 -9.74 1.02
N ASP A 15 -20.11 -9.30 0.36
CA ASP A 15 -20.57 -7.91 0.49
C ASP A 15 -21.06 -7.64 1.93
N ARG A 16 -20.36 -6.73 2.61
CA ARG A 16 -20.64 -6.30 3.98
C ARG A 16 -21.20 -4.88 4.05
N THR A 17 -21.58 -4.30 2.92
CA THR A 17 -22.01 -2.89 2.86
C THR A 17 -23.17 -2.59 3.77
N GLN A 18 -24.15 -3.51 3.85
CA GLN A 18 -25.30 -3.33 4.73
C GLN A 18 -24.92 -3.41 6.22
N GLU A 19 -24.10 -4.39 6.61
CA GLU A 19 -23.58 -4.52 7.97
C GLU A 19 -22.83 -3.24 8.40
N VAL A 20 -21.99 -2.72 7.53
CA VAL A 20 -21.21 -1.52 7.83
C VAL A 20 -22.09 -0.27 7.90
N ARG A 21 -23.12 -0.15 7.05
CA ARG A 21 -24.10 0.92 7.14
C ARG A 21 -24.82 0.93 8.50
N GLU A 22 -25.18 -0.22 9.03
CA GLU A 22 -25.80 -0.33 10.35
C GLU A 22 -24.84 0.07 11.47
N LYS A 23 -23.58 -0.34 11.40
CA LYS A 23 -22.54 0.10 12.33
C LYS A 23 -22.31 1.61 12.28
N ILE A 24 -22.31 2.23 11.10
CA ILE A 24 -22.20 3.68 10.91
C ILE A 24 -23.37 4.37 11.59
N ARG A 25 -24.62 3.95 11.33
CA ARG A 25 -25.81 4.52 11.96
C ARG A 25 -25.74 4.42 13.48
N PHE A 26 -25.31 3.29 14.01
CA PHE A 26 -25.16 3.09 15.44
C PHE A 26 -24.06 3.97 16.05
N ALA A 27 -22.91 4.08 15.38
CA ALA A 27 -21.79 4.88 15.87
C ALA A 27 -22.08 6.39 15.85
N LEU A 28 -22.90 6.85 14.89
CA LEU A 28 -23.30 8.25 14.72
C LEU A 28 -24.64 8.58 15.39
N ALA A 29 -25.26 7.63 16.08
CA ALA A 29 -26.52 7.88 16.77
C ALA A 29 -26.35 8.98 17.86
N GLY A 30 -27.15 10.05 17.77
CA GLY A 30 -27.08 11.20 18.68
C GLY A 30 -26.00 12.23 18.35
N ARG A 31 -25.28 12.08 17.24
CA ARG A 31 -24.33 13.07 16.72
C ARG A 31 -25.02 13.94 15.68
N GLU A 32 -24.65 15.23 15.64
CA GLU A 32 -25.22 16.22 14.71
C GLU A 32 -24.41 16.37 13.41
N GLU A 33 -23.19 15.80 13.36
CA GLU A 33 -22.33 15.93 12.19
C GLU A 33 -22.95 15.24 10.96
N PRO A 34 -22.98 15.93 9.81
CA PRO A 34 -23.50 15.35 8.58
C PRO A 34 -22.64 14.17 8.13
N TRP A 35 -23.28 13.11 7.70
CA TRP A 35 -22.58 11.93 7.18
C TRP A 35 -23.25 11.34 5.95
N GLU A 36 -22.45 10.71 5.13
CA GLU A 36 -22.86 10.02 3.91
C GLU A 36 -22.14 8.68 3.82
N ALA A 37 -22.80 7.67 3.25
CA ALA A 37 -22.20 6.37 2.94
C ALA A 37 -22.46 6.05 1.45
N ALA A 38 -21.43 6.17 0.63
CA ALA A 38 -21.45 5.88 -0.80
C ALA A 38 -20.84 4.50 -1.09
N VAL A 39 -21.48 3.74 -2.00
CA VAL A 39 -20.95 2.44 -2.45
C VAL A 39 -20.14 2.66 -3.71
N THR A 40 -18.89 2.15 -3.71
CA THR A 40 -18.04 2.20 -4.91
C THR A 40 -18.55 1.23 -5.98
N GLN A 41 -18.46 1.61 -7.25
CA GLN A 41 -19.05 0.87 -8.37
C GLN A 41 -17.99 0.21 -9.26
N TYR A 42 -16.82 0.81 -9.37
CA TYR A 42 -15.72 0.37 -10.24
C TYR A 42 -14.36 0.74 -9.63
N PRO A 43 -13.25 0.15 -10.07
CA PRO A 43 -11.91 0.56 -9.68
C PRO A 43 -11.67 2.05 -9.98
N GLY A 44 -11.07 2.79 -9.02
CA GLY A 44 -10.86 4.23 -9.11
C GLY A 44 -12.01 5.08 -8.58
N HIS A 45 -13.23 4.53 -8.41
CA HIS A 45 -14.39 5.32 -7.97
C HIS A 45 -14.21 5.91 -6.56
N ALA A 46 -13.50 5.22 -5.64
CA ALA A 46 -13.24 5.78 -4.32
C ALA A 46 -12.32 7.01 -4.40
N ALA A 47 -11.37 7.04 -5.35
CA ALA A 47 -10.50 8.20 -5.56
C ALA A 47 -11.29 9.40 -6.10
N GLU A 48 -12.20 9.15 -7.05
CA GLU A 48 -13.09 10.21 -7.60
C GLU A 48 -13.97 10.81 -6.51
N LEU A 49 -14.62 9.96 -5.70
CA LEU A 49 -15.50 10.41 -4.61
C LEU A 49 -14.72 11.15 -3.51
N ALA A 50 -13.53 10.66 -3.14
CA ALA A 50 -12.66 11.30 -2.17
C ALA A 50 -12.21 12.69 -2.65
N ARG A 51 -11.80 12.79 -3.92
CA ARG A 51 -11.41 14.05 -4.56
C ARG A 51 -12.57 15.03 -4.61
N ALA A 52 -13.72 14.60 -5.12
CA ALA A 52 -14.90 15.45 -5.20
C ALA A 52 -15.32 16.00 -3.83
N ALA A 53 -15.22 15.16 -2.77
CA ALA A 53 -15.50 15.59 -1.41
C ALA A 53 -14.47 16.62 -0.89
N ALA A 54 -13.19 16.46 -1.21
CA ALA A 54 -12.13 17.38 -0.82
C ALA A 54 -12.20 18.72 -1.56
N GLU A 55 -12.57 18.71 -2.85
CA GLU A 55 -12.73 19.90 -3.70
C GLU A 55 -13.85 20.85 -3.24
N THR A 56 -14.78 20.38 -2.43
CA THR A 56 -15.82 21.27 -1.84
C THR A 56 -15.23 22.34 -0.93
N GLY A 57 -14.00 22.16 -0.42
CA GLY A 57 -13.36 23.02 0.57
C GLY A 57 -13.86 22.82 2.00
N GLU A 58 -14.94 22.07 2.21
CA GLU A 58 -15.46 21.75 3.54
C GLU A 58 -14.57 20.69 4.22
N ALA A 59 -14.43 20.79 5.57
CA ALA A 59 -13.68 19.81 6.33
C ALA A 59 -14.38 18.44 6.27
N VAL A 60 -13.69 17.42 5.73
CA VAL A 60 -14.22 16.07 5.53
C VAL A 60 -13.31 14.99 6.07
N ARG A 61 -13.89 14.02 6.77
CA ARG A 61 -13.29 12.75 7.15
C ARG A 61 -13.77 11.65 6.23
N ILE A 62 -12.86 10.99 5.54
CA ILE A 62 -13.13 9.96 4.55
C ILE A 62 -12.72 8.60 5.13
N TYR A 63 -13.67 7.70 5.22
CA TYR A 63 -13.46 6.34 5.73
C TYR A 63 -13.39 5.38 4.55
N ALA A 64 -12.21 4.87 4.26
CA ALA A 64 -11.99 3.83 3.26
C ALA A 64 -12.50 2.48 3.80
N CYS A 65 -13.79 2.19 3.62
CA CYS A 65 -14.41 0.95 4.04
C CYS A 65 -14.18 -0.13 2.99
N GLY A 66 -12.99 -0.73 3.03
CA GLY A 66 -12.53 -1.67 2.01
C GLY A 66 -11.25 -2.39 2.38
N GLY A 67 -10.47 -2.81 1.38
CA GLY A 67 -9.10 -3.32 1.53
C GLY A 67 -8.06 -2.24 1.22
N ASP A 68 -6.80 -2.67 1.09
CA ASP A 68 -5.67 -1.77 0.82
C ASP A 68 -5.85 -0.94 -0.45
N GLY A 69 -6.41 -1.51 -1.53
CA GLY A 69 -6.70 -0.76 -2.77
C GLY A 69 -7.72 0.36 -2.55
N THR A 70 -8.78 0.12 -1.75
CA THR A 70 -9.76 1.17 -1.43
C THR A 70 -9.12 2.29 -0.60
N LEU A 71 -8.24 1.93 0.34
CA LEU A 71 -7.48 2.89 1.13
C LEU A 71 -6.57 3.73 0.23
N ASN A 72 -5.84 3.09 -0.68
CA ASN A 72 -4.97 3.77 -1.64
C ASN A 72 -5.77 4.76 -2.52
N GLU A 73 -6.89 4.31 -3.11
CA GLU A 73 -7.77 5.19 -3.90
C GLU A 73 -8.21 6.42 -3.10
N CYS A 74 -8.67 6.25 -1.84
CA CYS A 74 -9.07 7.35 -0.98
C CYS A 74 -7.90 8.30 -0.69
N ALA A 75 -6.72 7.76 -0.37
CA ALA A 75 -5.53 8.55 -0.08
C ALA A 75 -5.08 9.37 -1.28
N VAL A 76 -5.05 8.76 -2.47
CA VAL A 76 -4.69 9.42 -3.74
C VAL A 76 -5.72 10.50 -4.10
N GLY A 77 -7.02 10.21 -3.92
CA GLY A 77 -8.08 11.19 -4.17
C GLY A 77 -8.01 12.42 -3.26
N ALA A 78 -7.65 12.22 -1.98
CA ALA A 78 -7.53 13.28 -0.97
C ALA A 78 -6.14 13.95 -0.94
N ALA A 79 -5.19 13.50 -1.78
CA ALA A 79 -3.81 13.98 -1.77
C ALA A 79 -3.69 15.48 -2.05
N GLY A 80 -3.04 16.21 -1.14
CA GLY A 80 -2.81 17.65 -1.24
C GLY A 80 -3.95 18.54 -0.73
N PHE A 81 -5.06 17.96 -0.27
CA PHE A 81 -6.18 18.72 0.29
C PHE A 81 -6.09 18.80 1.82
N ALA A 82 -5.83 20.00 2.37
CA ALA A 82 -5.68 20.21 3.81
C ALA A 82 -6.99 20.01 4.58
N ASN A 83 -8.16 20.19 3.93
CA ASN A 83 -9.50 20.04 4.49
C ASN A 83 -10.01 18.59 4.50
N ALA A 84 -9.27 17.65 3.88
CA ALA A 84 -9.63 16.25 3.81
C ALA A 84 -8.67 15.40 4.64
N ALA A 85 -9.20 14.43 5.37
CA ALA A 85 -8.43 13.41 6.06
C ALA A 85 -9.02 12.03 5.78
N VAL A 86 -8.17 11.01 5.65
CA VAL A 86 -8.53 9.63 5.30
C VAL A 86 -8.22 8.68 6.46
N THR A 87 -8.99 7.63 6.61
CA THR A 87 -8.66 6.48 7.45
C THR A 87 -9.08 5.18 6.78
N HIS A 88 -8.56 4.09 7.28
CA HIS A 88 -8.95 2.74 6.86
C HIS A 88 -9.97 2.14 7.83
N TYR A 89 -11.16 1.82 7.35
CA TYR A 89 -12.06 0.89 8.02
C TYR A 89 -11.96 -0.48 7.32
N PRO A 90 -11.24 -1.45 7.92
CA PRO A 90 -10.78 -2.62 7.19
C PRO A 90 -11.91 -3.61 6.91
N MET A 91 -12.11 -3.93 5.63
CA MET A 91 -13.04 -4.95 5.14
C MET A 91 -12.35 -5.97 4.23
N GLY A 92 -11.12 -5.70 3.82
CA GLY A 92 -10.32 -6.55 2.95
C GLY A 92 -9.73 -7.76 3.66
N SER A 93 -9.09 -8.65 2.90
CA SER A 93 -8.39 -9.83 3.42
C SER A 93 -6.94 -9.53 3.83
N GLY A 94 -6.29 -8.53 3.24
CA GLY A 94 -4.90 -8.13 3.53
C GLY A 94 -4.84 -7.12 4.67
N ASN A 95 -5.36 -5.93 4.41
CA ASN A 95 -5.31 -4.74 5.26
C ASN A 95 -3.88 -4.48 5.75
N ASP A 96 -2.96 -4.55 4.80
CA ASP A 96 -1.52 -4.60 5.06
C ASP A 96 -1.00 -3.29 5.65
N PHE A 97 -1.54 -2.15 5.22
CA PHE A 97 -1.16 -0.84 5.76
C PHE A 97 -1.40 -0.75 7.27
N LEU A 98 -2.48 -1.33 7.78
CA LEU A 98 -2.77 -1.30 9.21
C LEU A 98 -1.85 -2.17 10.06
N ARG A 99 -1.14 -3.13 9.47
CA ARG A 99 -0.20 -3.99 10.22
C ARG A 99 0.95 -3.21 10.87
N MET A 100 1.26 -2.01 10.34
CA MET A 100 2.27 -1.14 10.95
C MET A 100 1.88 -0.65 12.36
N PHE A 101 0.57 -0.62 12.70
CA PHE A 101 0.07 -0.29 14.03
C PHE A 101 0.20 -1.47 15.01
N GLY A 102 0.62 -2.66 14.55
CA GLY A 102 0.86 -3.82 15.39
C GLY A 102 -0.38 -4.23 16.21
N PRO A 103 -0.27 -4.31 17.55
CA PRO A 103 -1.39 -4.71 18.41
C PRO A 103 -2.57 -3.73 18.40
N ASP A 104 -2.37 -2.49 17.96
CA ASP A 104 -3.43 -1.47 17.86
C ASP A 104 -4.24 -1.54 16.56
N ALA A 105 -3.78 -2.30 15.56
CA ALA A 105 -4.50 -2.45 14.29
C ALA A 105 -5.98 -2.86 14.44
N PRO A 106 -6.39 -3.72 15.40
CA PRO A 106 -7.79 -4.06 15.61
C PRO A 106 -8.69 -2.88 16.01
N ARG A 107 -8.15 -1.80 16.57
CA ARG A 107 -8.92 -0.61 16.97
C ARG A 107 -9.54 0.12 15.77
N PHE A 108 -9.01 -0.06 14.58
CA PHE A 108 -9.59 0.48 13.34
C PHE A 108 -10.94 -0.15 12.96
N TYR A 109 -11.35 -1.24 13.60
CA TYR A 109 -12.70 -1.81 13.45
C TYR A 109 -13.74 -1.12 14.34
N ASP A 110 -13.32 -0.27 15.29
CA ASP A 110 -14.23 0.50 16.12
C ASP A 110 -14.42 1.91 15.55
N LEU A 111 -15.58 2.15 14.91
CA LEU A 111 -15.91 3.44 14.33
C LEU A 111 -15.92 4.56 15.38
N LYS A 112 -16.28 4.27 16.65
CA LYS A 112 -16.30 5.28 17.71
C LYS A 112 -14.91 5.82 18.01
N GLU A 113 -13.89 4.97 17.95
CA GLU A 113 -12.50 5.39 18.11
C GLU A 113 -12.01 6.25 16.93
N LEU A 114 -12.60 6.08 15.74
CA LEU A 114 -12.22 6.80 14.54
C LEU A 114 -12.95 8.15 14.38
N LEU A 115 -14.17 8.30 14.90
CA LEU A 115 -14.96 9.52 14.70
C LEU A 115 -14.27 10.78 15.22
N ASP A 116 -13.62 10.69 16.39
CA ASP A 116 -12.91 11.80 17.04
C ASP A 116 -11.39 11.64 17.04
N ALA A 117 -10.87 10.73 16.20
CA ALA A 117 -9.46 10.38 16.14
C ALA A 117 -8.57 11.58 15.76
N PRO A 118 -7.34 11.68 16.31
CA PRO A 118 -6.35 12.64 15.82
C PRO A 118 -5.91 12.29 14.41
N GLN A 119 -5.38 13.28 13.70
CA GLN A 119 -4.84 13.10 12.34
C GLN A 119 -3.43 13.65 12.24
N ALA A 120 -2.64 13.07 11.34
CA ALA A 120 -1.32 13.54 10.98
C ALA A 120 -1.10 13.45 9.47
N PRO A 121 -0.27 14.32 8.88
CA PRO A 121 0.08 14.21 7.47
C PRO A 121 0.94 12.97 7.23
N MET A 122 0.63 12.25 6.17
CA MET A 122 1.43 11.14 5.65
C MET A 122 2.01 11.47 4.30
N ASP A 123 3.20 10.96 4.06
CA ASP A 123 3.86 10.98 2.76
C ASP A 123 3.15 10.02 1.79
N LEU A 124 3.32 10.29 0.51
CA LEU A 124 2.89 9.42 -0.58
C LEU A 124 4.11 9.13 -1.47
N ILE A 125 4.07 8.00 -2.14
CA ILE A 125 4.98 7.68 -3.23
C ILE A 125 4.48 8.38 -4.49
N ASP A 126 5.39 8.98 -5.25
CA ASP A 126 5.16 9.42 -6.63
C ASP A 126 6.02 8.55 -7.54
N CYS A 127 5.39 7.82 -8.44
CA CYS A 127 6.05 7.05 -9.48
C CYS A 127 5.61 7.57 -10.84
N ASN A 128 6.47 8.32 -11.53
CA ASN A 128 6.18 8.94 -12.82
C ASN A 128 4.87 9.76 -12.84
N GLY A 129 4.54 10.46 -11.75
CA GLY A 129 3.30 11.24 -11.60
C GLY A 129 2.10 10.43 -11.09
N HIS A 130 2.23 9.12 -10.89
CA HIS A 130 1.21 8.27 -10.27
C HIS A 130 1.48 8.12 -8.79
N LEU A 131 0.45 8.41 -7.98
CA LEU A 131 0.57 8.37 -6.52
C LEU A 131 0.21 7.01 -5.95
N ALA A 132 0.89 6.63 -4.86
CA ALA A 132 0.53 5.48 -4.02
C ALA A 132 0.81 5.79 -2.55
N LEU A 133 0.06 5.13 -1.66
CA LEU A 133 0.19 5.31 -0.22
C LEU A 133 1.30 4.44 0.37
N ASN A 134 1.41 3.20 -0.08
CA ASN A 134 2.09 2.15 0.68
C ASN A 134 3.39 1.66 0.02
N VAL A 135 3.32 1.14 -1.21
CA VAL A 135 4.47 0.50 -1.86
C VAL A 135 4.47 0.68 -3.38
N CYS A 136 5.68 0.88 -3.94
CA CYS A 136 5.93 0.77 -5.38
C CYS A 136 7.01 -0.29 -5.60
N SER A 137 6.78 -1.23 -6.53
CA SER A 137 7.77 -2.26 -6.82
C SER A 137 7.85 -2.64 -8.29
N VAL A 138 9.04 -3.03 -8.74
CA VAL A 138 9.31 -3.56 -10.07
C VAL A 138 10.23 -4.78 -9.98
N GLY A 139 10.02 -5.75 -10.86
CA GLY A 139 10.82 -6.96 -10.91
C GLY A 139 10.01 -8.20 -10.60
N PHE A 140 10.54 -9.11 -9.80
CA PHE A 140 10.00 -10.44 -9.59
C PHE A 140 8.66 -10.45 -8.86
N ASP A 141 8.51 -9.65 -7.80
CA ASP A 141 7.28 -9.56 -6.99
C ASP A 141 6.12 -8.92 -7.75
N ALA A 142 6.37 -7.84 -8.49
CA ALA A 142 5.38 -7.21 -9.35
C ALA A 142 4.83 -8.20 -10.38
N ARG A 143 5.71 -9.04 -10.95
CA ARG A 143 5.27 -10.10 -11.88
C ARG A 143 4.43 -11.18 -11.20
N ILE A 144 4.71 -11.50 -9.94
CA ILE A 144 3.90 -12.48 -9.18
C ILE A 144 2.56 -11.86 -8.78
N GLY A 145 2.59 -10.71 -8.14
CA GLY A 145 1.39 -10.06 -7.60
C GLY A 145 0.37 -9.75 -8.68
N LEU A 146 0.79 -9.04 -9.71
CA LEU A 146 -0.07 -8.68 -10.85
C LEU A 146 -0.41 -9.90 -11.72
N GLY A 147 0.54 -10.82 -11.91
CA GLY A 147 0.33 -12.05 -12.68
C GLY A 147 -0.67 -13.02 -12.05
N ALA A 148 -0.95 -12.92 -10.74
CA ALA A 148 -2.01 -13.71 -10.10
C ALA A 148 -3.40 -13.37 -10.66
N GLY A 149 -3.58 -12.16 -11.18
CA GLY A 149 -4.80 -11.76 -11.89
C GLY A 149 -5.12 -12.64 -13.10
N ASP A 150 -4.10 -13.07 -13.82
CA ASP A 150 -4.24 -13.93 -15.04
C ASP A 150 -4.84 -15.32 -14.71
N PHE A 151 -4.75 -15.75 -13.47
CA PHE A 151 -5.25 -17.06 -12.99
C PHE A 151 -6.55 -16.93 -12.19
N LYS A 152 -6.95 -15.72 -11.78
CA LYS A 152 -8.22 -15.48 -11.10
C LYS A 152 -9.37 -15.69 -12.09
N GLY A 153 -10.32 -16.53 -11.72
CA GLY A 153 -11.47 -16.85 -12.58
C GLY A 153 -11.35 -18.19 -13.33
N LEU A 154 -10.21 -18.87 -13.25
CA LEU A 154 -10.12 -20.24 -13.74
C LEU A 154 -10.91 -21.18 -12.82
N PRO A 155 -11.65 -22.17 -13.38
CA PRO A 155 -12.34 -23.18 -12.59
C PRO A 155 -11.38 -23.87 -11.61
N LEU A 156 -11.80 -24.05 -10.36
CA LEU A 156 -11.05 -24.72 -9.29
C LEU A 156 -9.80 -24.00 -8.77
N VAL A 157 -9.50 -22.78 -9.22
CA VAL A 157 -8.34 -21.99 -8.74
C VAL A 157 -8.78 -21.02 -7.63
N SER A 158 -8.30 -21.27 -6.40
CA SER A 158 -8.43 -20.31 -5.28
C SER A 158 -7.48 -19.12 -5.46
N GLY A 159 -7.73 -18.01 -4.73
CA GLY A 159 -6.83 -16.85 -4.74
C GLY A 159 -5.39 -17.20 -4.35
N THR A 160 -5.21 -18.08 -3.35
CA THR A 160 -3.88 -18.58 -2.94
C THR A 160 -3.23 -19.41 -4.04
N MET A 161 -4.00 -20.27 -4.71
CA MET A 161 -3.50 -21.09 -5.83
C MET A 161 -3.13 -20.22 -7.04
N ALA A 162 -3.92 -19.18 -7.36
CA ALA A 162 -3.61 -18.22 -8.41
C ALA A 162 -2.26 -17.52 -8.15
N TYR A 163 -2.00 -17.12 -6.90
CA TYR A 163 -0.72 -16.55 -6.50
C TYR A 163 0.44 -17.55 -6.66
N GLN A 164 0.25 -18.81 -6.23
CA GLN A 164 1.26 -19.86 -6.37
C GLN A 164 1.57 -20.17 -7.85
N LEU A 165 0.55 -20.24 -8.70
CA LEU A 165 0.73 -20.45 -10.14
C LEU A 165 1.49 -19.28 -10.78
N SER A 166 1.17 -18.06 -10.39
CA SER A 166 1.89 -16.87 -10.84
C SER A 166 3.36 -16.90 -10.40
N ALA A 167 3.64 -17.31 -9.16
CA ALA A 167 5.00 -17.45 -8.65
C ALA A 167 5.80 -18.50 -9.46
N VAL A 168 5.21 -19.67 -9.73
CA VAL A 168 5.84 -20.71 -10.56
C VAL A 168 6.12 -20.18 -11.98
N ARG A 169 5.14 -19.51 -12.60
CA ARG A 169 5.32 -18.88 -13.91
C ARG A 169 6.46 -17.85 -13.91
N ALA A 170 6.50 -16.99 -12.90
CA ALA A 170 7.54 -15.98 -12.78
C ALA A 170 8.95 -16.60 -12.62
N ILE A 171 9.07 -17.69 -11.84
CA ILE A 171 10.32 -18.46 -11.69
C ILE A 171 10.76 -19.06 -13.03
N LEU A 172 9.83 -19.62 -13.80
CA LEU A 172 10.12 -20.21 -15.10
C LEU A 172 10.57 -19.16 -16.14
N GLN A 173 9.95 -17.96 -16.11
CA GLN A 173 10.28 -16.86 -17.00
C GLN A 173 11.60 -16.14 -16.67
N GLY A 174 12.27 -16.54 -15.58
CA GLY A 174 13.49 -15.92 -15.06
C GLY A 174 13.20 -14.92 -13.93
N ILE A 175 14.05 -14.95 -12.90
CA ILE A 175 13.85 -14.19 -11.66
C ILE A 175 14.53 -12.83 -11.66
N HIS A 176 15.58 -12.63 -12.42
CA HIS A 176 16.30 -11.37 -12.57
C HIS A 176 16.31 -10.89 -14.02
N ARG A 177 16.54 -9.62 -14.20
CA ARG A 177 16.65 -8.96 -15.50
C ARG A 177 17.66 -7.81 -15.45
N PRO A 178 18.14 -7.34 -16.62
CA PRO A 178 18.94 -6.14 -16.69
C PRO A 178 18.14 -4.90 -16.24
N TYR A 179 18.71 -4.18 -15.28
CA TYR A 179 18.27 -2.88 -14.82
C TYR A 179 19.48 -2.01 -14.49
N ARG A 180 19.32 -0.69 -14.64
CA ARG A 180 20.18 0.29 -13.97
C ARG A 180 19.39 0.91 -12.85
N VAL A 181 19.98 0.97 -11.66
CA VAL A 181 19.29 1.44 -10.45
C VAL A 181 20.17 2.47 -9.77
N SER A 182 19.62 3.63 -9.47
CA SER A 182 20.27 4.60 -8.60
C SER A 182 19.35 5.02 -7.45
N ILE A 183 19.94 5.37 -6.31
CA ILE A 183 19.24 5.92 -5.15
C ILE A 183 19.91 7.23 -4.78
N ASP A 184 19.13 8.31 -4.72
CA ASP A 184 19.59 9.68 -4.47
C ASP A 184 20.79 10.08 -5.37
N GLY A 185 20.73 9.68 -6.65
CA GLY A 185 21.76 9.95 -7.66
C GLY A 185 22.98 9.02 -7.61
N GLU A 186 23.09 8.13 -6.63
CA GLU A 186 24.17 7.13 -6.54
C GLU A 186 23.77 5.84 -7.25
N GLU A 187 24.47 5.46 -8.32
CA GLU A 187 24.22 4.23 -9.06
C GLU A 187 24.64 3.02 -8.25
N LEU A 188 23.78 2.01 -8.17
CA LEU A 188 24.08 0.77 -7.49
C LEU A 188 24.92 -0.16 -8.37
N PRO A 189 25.89 -0.86 -7.79
CA PRO A 189 26.71 -1.81 -8.54
C PRO A 189 25.88 -3.00 -9.02
N GLY A 190 26.18 -3.46 -10.23
CA GLY A 190 25.49 -4.59 -10.86
C GLY A 190 24.68 -4.16 -12.06
N SER A 191 24.34 -5.13 -12.90
CA SER A 191 23.54 -4.91 -14.13
C SER A 191 22.27 -5.74 -14.17
N GLU A 192 22.10 -6.69 -13.24
CA GLU A 192 20.91 -7.53 -13.15
C GLU A 192 20.37 -7.53 -11.72
N PHE A 193 19.06 -7.33 -11.62
CA PHE A 193 18.35 -7.29 -10.33
C PHE A 193 17.12 -8.18 -10.35
N THR A 194 16.77 -8.68 -9.19
CA THR A 194 15.58 -9.51 -8.97
C THR A 194 14.38 -8.66 -8.61
N LEU A 195 14.55 -7.66 -7.75
CA LEU A 195 13.47 -6.86 -7.19
C LEU A 195 13.99 -5.48 -6.79
N MET A 196 13.23 -4.45 -7.09
CA MET A 196 13.36 -3.11 -6.54
C MET A 196 12.01 -2.71 -5.95
N CYS A 197 12.02 -2.28 -4.68
CA CYS A 197 10.83 -1.92 -3.93
C CYS A 197 11.07 -0.61 -3.17
N ALA A 198 10.17 0.34 -3.33
CA ALA A 198 10.10 1.56 -2.55
C ALA A 198 8.96 1.42 -1.55
N CYS A 199 9.25 1.58 -0.28
CA CYS A 199 8.33 1.37 0.83
C CYS A 199 8.09 2.69 1.57
N ASN A 200 6.84 3.16 1.57
CA ASN A 200 6.34 4.19 2.47
C ASN A 200 5.72 3.53 3.72
N GLY A 201 4.96 2.44 3.52
CA GLY A 201 4.52 1.55 4.59
C GLY A 201 5.38 0.29 4.68
N ARG A 202 5.10 -0.56 5.69
CA ARG A 202 5.94 -1.73 6.05
C ARG A 202 5.48 -3.04 5.45
N TYR A 203 4.22 -3.16 5.11
CA TYR A 203 3.63 -4.44 4.72
C TYR A 203 2.86 -4.33 3.41
N TYR A 204 2.96 -5.35 2.58
CA TYR A 204 2.17 -5.47 1.34
C TYR A 204 1.96 -6.96 0.97
N GLY A 205 1.14 -7.22 -0.04
CA GLY A 205 0.97 -8.54 -0.61
C GLY A 205 0.45 -9.62 0.36
N GLY A 206 -0.32 -9.22 1.40
CA GLY A 206 -0.86 -10.13 2.40
C GLY A 206 0.08 -10.41 3.57
N GLY A 207 0.95 -9.47 3.92
CA GLY A 207 1.81 -9.52 5.11
C GLY A 207 3.30 -9.65 4.84
N PHE A 208 3.76 -9.54 3.60
CA PHE A 208 5.18 -9.36 3.32
C PHE A 208 5.66 -8.04 3.92
N ASN A 209 6.80 -8.09 4.60
CA ASN A 209 7.43 -6.93 5.24
C ASN A 209 8.81 -6.68 4.63
N PRO A 210 8.91 -5.91 3.55
CA PRO A 210 10.19 -5.59 2.92
C PRO A 210 11.06 -4.69 3.79
N SER A 211 10.46 -3.76 4.54
CA SER A 211 11.17 -2.87 5.43
C SER A 211 10.52 -2.80 6.81
N ARG A 212 11.29 -3.07 7.85
CA ARG A 212 10.86 -2.91 9.26
C ARG A 212 10.83 -1.45 9.71
N THR A 213 11.52 -0.57 8.99
CA THR A 213 11.81 0.80 9.40
C THR A 213 11.03 1.85 8.63
N ALA A 214 10.34 1.47 7.56
CA ALA A 214 9.54 2.41 6.77
C ALA A 214 8.52 3.17 7.64
N MET A 215 8.47 4.49 7.45
CA MET A 215 7.60 5.41 8.18
C MET A 215 6.95 6.38 7.21
N PRO A 216 5.61 6.46 7.19
CA PRO A 216 4.90 7.24 6.19
C PRO A 216 4.81 8.74 6.51
N ASP A 217 5.61 9.27 7.44
CA ASP A 217 5.55 10.67 7.90
C ASP A 217 6.92 11.33 8.08
N ASP A 218 8.01 10.69 7.63
CA ASP A 218 9.36 11.18 7.87
C ASP A 218 10.05 11.82 6.64
N GLY A 219 9.33 11.90 5.51
CA GLY A 219 9.81 12.49 4.28
C GLY A 219 10.83 11.64 3.54
N LEU A 220 10.89 10.34 3.81
CA LEU A 220 11.80 9.37 3.20
C LEU A 220 11.02 8.12 2.76
N LEU A 221 11.64 7.37 1.84
CA LEU A 221 11.22 6.02 1.46
C LEU A 221 12.32 5.03 1.83
N ASP A 222 11.93 3.82 2.21
CA ASP A 222 12.87 2.73 2.38
C ASP A 222 12.97 1.96 1.04
N PHE A 223 14.12 2.04 0.39
CA PHE A 223 14.39 1.31 -0.85
C PHE A 223 15.02 -0.04 -0.53
N VAL A 224 14.41 -1.11 -1.02
CA VAL A 224 14.90 -2.48 -0.91
C VAL A 224 15.23 -2.98 -2.31
N VAL A 225 16.52 -3.20 -2.58
CA VAL A 225 17.01 -3.64 -3.88
C VAL A 225 17.70 -5.01 -3.74
N ILE A 226 17.15 -6.00 -4.41
CA ILE A 226 17.68 -7.38 -4.41
C ILE A 226 18.41 -7.60 -5.73
N PRO A 227 19.74 -7.82 -5.71
CA PRO A 227 20.51 -8.11 -6.91
C PRO A 227 20.10 -9.45 -7.53
N ALA A 228 20.69 -9.81 -8.65
CA ALA A 228 20.47 -11.11 -9.26
C ALA A 228 20.83 -12.25 -8.30
N VAL A 229 19.85 -13.12 -8.06
CA VAL A 229 20.00 -14.28 -7.19
C VAL A 229 19.61 -15.56 -7.92
N SER A 230 20.10 -16.71 -7.48
CA SER A 230 19.71 -18.00 -8.07
C SER A 230 18.27 -18.36 -7.72
N ARG A 231 17.64 -19.23 -8.52
CA ARG A 231 16.27 -19.73 -8.27
C ARG A 231 16.15 -20.43 -6.91
N LEU A 232 17.18 -21.17 -6.49
CA LEU A 232 17.20 -21.83 -5.19
C LEU A 232 17.30 -20.80 -4.06
N THR A 233 18.11 -19.77 -4.25
CA THR A 233 18.27 -18.67 -3.31
C THR A 233 16.95 -17.93 -3.10
N VAL A 234 16.16 -17.64 -4.15
CA VAL A 234 14.84 -16.96 -4.03
C VAL A 234 13.92 -17.69 -3.07
N VAL A 235 13.84 -19.02 -3.16
CA VAL A 235 12.96 -19.81 -2.27
C VAL A 235 13.34 -19.64 -0.81
N SER A 236 14.63 -19.61 -0.50
CA SER A 236 15.12 -19.38 0.88
C SER A 236 14.93 -17.92 1.33
N LEU A 237 15.01 -16.96 0.41
CA LEU A 237 14.90 -15.54 0.69
C LEU A 237 13.46 -15.09 0.94
N ILE A 238 12.47 -15.70 0.28
CA ILE A 238 11.05 -15.34 0.43
C ILE A 238 10.65 -15.32 1.92
N GLY A 239 11.07 -16.33 2.70
CA GLY A 239 10.75 -16.41 4.12
C GLY A 239 11.40 -15.30 4.97
N LYS A 240 12.63 -14.90 4.66
CA LYS A 240 13.33 -13.79 5.32
C LYS A 240 12.70 -12.46 4.93
N TYR A 241 12.49 -12.25 3.64
CA TYR A 241 11.85 -11.06 3.09
C TYR A 241 10.46 -10.83 3.68
N ALA A 242 9.65 -11.89 3.77
CA ALA A 242 8.31 -11.81 4.36
C ALA A 242 8.30 -11.39 5.85
N LYS A 243 9.41 -11.58 6.57
CA LYS A 243 9.53 -11.27 8.00
C LYS A 243 10.33 -9.99 8.28
N GLY A 244 10.61 -9.18 7.27
CA GLY A 244 11.39 -7.94 7.40
C GLY A 244 12.91 -8.17 7.50
N GLY A 245 13.39 -9.36 7.18
CA GLY A 245 14.82 -9.69 7.17
C GLY A 245 15.49 -9.43 5.83
N ALA A 246 15.00 -8.52 5.01
CA ALA A 246 15.64 -8.19 3.73
C ALA A 246 17.09 -7.72 3.92
N GLY A 247 17.32 -6.84 4.90
CA GLY A 247 18.67 -6.35 5.23
C GLY A 247 19.63 -7.40 5.80
N ASP A 248 19.12 -8.56 6.25
CA ASP A 248 19.92 -9.67 6.76
C ASP A 248 20.39 -10.61 5.62
N ILE A 249 20.12 -10.25 4.36
CA ILE A 249 20.46 -11.04 3.18
C ILE A 249 21.69 -10.43 2.52
N GLU A 250 22.73 -11.22 2.35
CA GLU A 250 23.97 -10.79 1.70
C GLU A 250 23.69 -10.21 0.29
N GLY A 251 24.27 -9.04 0.01
CA GLY A 251 24.13 -8.35 -1.26
C GLY A 251 22.82 -7.56 -1.43
N VAL A 252 21.83 -7.71 -0.53
CA VAL A 252 20.61 -6.88 -0.57
C VAL A 252 20.93 -5.47 -0.05
N VAL A 253 20.55 -4.47 -0.83
CA VAL A 253 20.64 -3.08 -0.42
C VAL A 253 19.34 -2.67 0.24
N VAL A 254 19.40 -2.20 1.47
CA VAL A 254 18.30 -1.50 2.15
C VAL A 254 18.79 -0.10 2.46
N ARG A 255 18.21 0.91 1.83
CA ARG A 255 18.63 2.30 1.95
C ARG A 255 17.43 3.21 2.08
N ARG A 256 17.50 4.15 3.02
CA ARG A 256 16.53 5.24 3.13
C ARG A 256 16.97 6.40 2.25
N GLY A 257 16.03 7.00 1.55
CA GLY A 257 16.32 8.09 0.63
C GLY A 257 15.05 8.76 0.12
N ARG A 258 15.21 9.69 -0.81
CA ARG A 258 14.10 10.48 -1.36
C ARG A 258 13.71 10.04 -2.76
N GLU A 259 14.64 9.42 -3.48
CA GLU A 259 14.46 9.06 -4.88
C GLU A 259 15.14 7.73 -5.22
N MET A 260 14.46 6.91 -5.99
CA MET A 260 15.04 5.76 -6.68
C MET A 260 14.69 5.88 -8.17
N HIS A 261 15.73 5.81 -9.01
CA HIS A 261 15.56 5.78 -10.46
C HIS A 261 15.92 4.39 -10.98
N VAL A 262 15.04 3.82 -11.82
CA VAL A 262 15.20 2.49 -12.40
C VAL A 262 15.01 2.56 -13.90
N VAL A 263 16.00 2.12 -14.66
CA VAL A 263 15.91 1.97 -16.12
C VAL A 263 15.89 0.49 -16.45
N CYS A 264 14.82 0.06 -17.09
CA CYS A 264 14.61 -1.32 -17.55
C CYS A 264 15.13 -1.50 -18.99
N ASP A 265 15.56 -2.70 -19.33
CA ASP A 265 15.93 -3.07 -20.70
C ASP A 265 14.73 -3.07 -21.67
N ARG A 266 13.52 -3.14 -21.13
CA ARG A 266 12.23 -3.15 -21.86
C ARG A 266 11.10 -2.71 -20.93
N VAL A 267 9.95 -2.43 -21.49
CA VAL A 267 8.72 -2.18 -20.75
C VAL A 267 8.48 -3.31 -19.74
N SER A 268 8.35 -2.93 -18.48
CA SER A 268 8.20 -3.82 -17.34
C SER A 268 6.90 -3.52 -16.59
N ARG A 269 6.37 -4.55 -15.93
CA ARG A 269 5.24 -4.39 -15.00
C ARG A 269 5.74 -3.77 -13.70
N ILE A 270 5.08 -2.73 -13.28
CA ILE A 270 5.29 -2.02 -12.03
C ILE A 270 4.04 -2.20 -11.19
N ASN A 271 4.23 -2.58 -9.95
CA ASN A 271 3.15 -2.67 -8.97
C ASN A 271 3.14 -1.38 -8.14
N LEU A 272 2.02 -0.68 -8.14
CA LEU A 272 1.79 0.53 -7.39
C LEU A 272 0.56 0.32 -6.49
N ASP A 273 0.78 -0.12 -5.26
CA ASP A 273 -0.27 -0.52 -4.30
C ASP A 273 -1.30 -1.53 -4.85
N GLY A 274 -0.86 -2.44 -5.70
CA GLY A 274 -1.71 -3.45 -6.33
C GLY A 274 -2.22 -3.08 -7.72
N GLU A 275 -2.06 -1.83 -8.15
CA GLU A 275 -2.37 -1.38 -9.50
C GLU A 275 -1.17 -1.62 -10.44
N GLU A 276 -1.47 -2.02 -11.68
CA GLU A 276 -0.46 -2.25 -12.70
C GLU A 276 -0.16 -0.98 -13.48
N MET A 277 1.11 -0.61 -13.56
CA MET A 277 1.63 0.36 -14.50
C MET A 277 2.66 -0.32 -15.41
N LEU A 278 2.79 0.14 -16.65
CA LEU A 278 3.76 -0.37 -17.63
C LEU A 278 4.69 0.76 -18.04
N ASP A 279 5.98 0.61 -17.75
CA ASP A 279 7.01 1.56 -18.17
C ASP A 279 8.37 0.88 -18.31
N SER A 280 9.31 1.54 -18.99
CA SER A 280 10.71 1.14 -19.10
C SER A 280 11.64 2.01 -18.26
N GLU A 281 11.14 3.10 -17.70
CA GLU A 281 11.90 4.01 -16.86
C GLU A 281 11.04 4.51 -15.70
N LEU A 282 11.55 4.38 -14.48
CA LEU A 282 10.83 4.76 -13.26
C LEU A 282 11.64 5.80 -12.49
N SER A 283 10.99 6.93 -12.19
CA SER A 283 11.41 7.84 -11.12
C SER A 283 10.43 7.66 -9.97
N VAL A 284 10.91 7.10 -8.86
CA VAL A 284 10.12 6.84 -7.67
C VAL A 284 10.59 7.77 -6.57
N THR A 285 9.75 8.72 -6.18
CA THR A 285 10.11 9.77 -5.22
C THR A 285 9.11 9.87 -4.08
N VAL A 286 9.51 10.55 -2.99
CA VAL A 286 8.55 11.06 -2.01
C VAL A 286 7.73 12.16 -2.69
N SER A 287 6.42 12.01 -2.74
CA SER A 287 5.54 12.98 -3.38
C SER A 287 5.58 14.34 -2.65
N ALA A 288 5.49 15.43 -3.43
CA ALA A 288 5.28 16.77 -2.87
C ALA A 288 3.89 16.91 -2.19
N LYS A 289 2.92 16.05 -2.57
CA LYS A 289 1.59 16.02 -1.96
C LYS A 289 1.61 15.05 -0.79
N LYS A 290 0.95 15.44 0.31
CA LYS A 290 0.68 14.59 1.47
C LYS A 290 -0.82 14.34 1.59
N VAL A 291 -1.19 13.33 2.35
CA VAL A 291 -2.57 13.07 2.77
C VAL A 291 -2.64 13.11 4.30
N ASN A 292 -3.68 13.76 4.85
CA ASN A 292 -3.92 13.65 6.28
C ASN A 292 -4.55 12.29 6.56
N PHE A 293 -3.99 11.57 7.54
CA PHE A 293 -4.51 10.28 7.96
C PHE A 293 -4.92 10.35 9.44
N PHE A 294 -6.13 9.91 9.77
CA PHE A 294 -6.61 9.84 11.13
C PHE A 294 -6.66 8.39 11.65
N TYR A 295 -6.28 8.22 12.91
CA TYR A 295 -6.10 6.91 13.55
C TYR A 295 -6.44 6.97 15.03
N PRO A 296 -6.80 5.83 15.66
CA PRO A 296 -7.21 5.79 17.06
C PRO A 296 -6.20 6.47 17.98
N ALA A 297 -6.67 7.27 18.91
CA ALA A 297 -5.81 8.05 19.82
C ALA A 297 -4.87 7.15 20.62
N GLY A 298 -3.58 7.57 20.72
CA GLY A 298 -2.55 6.82 21.44
C GLY A 298 -1.94 5.66 20.64
N THR A 299 -2.38 5.41 19.39
CA THR A 299 -1.71 4.45 18.51
C THR A 299 -0.47 5.07 17.86
N HIS A 300 0.49 4.24 17.50
CA HIS A 300 1.74 4.67 16.87
C HIS A 300 2.22 3.66 15.86
N TRP A 301 2.77 4.15 14.74
CA TRP A 301 3.55 3.35 13.79
C TRP A 301 5.06 3.50 13.98
N ASP A 302 5.52 4.36 14.91
CA ASP A 302 6.94 4.66 15.13
C ASP A 302 7.71 3.44 15.68
N PRO A 303 8.73 2.93 14.94
CA PRO A 303 9.55 1.83 15.43
C PRO A 303 10.43 2.20 16.61
N ALA A 304 10.83 3.46 16.76
CA ALA A 304 11.70 3.90 17.85
C ALA A 304 11.03 3.84 19.22
N ARG A 305 9.71 3.89 19.29
CA ARG A 305 8.97 3.74 20.54
C ARG A 305 8.88 2.30 21.03
N ARG A 306 9.04 1.31 20.13
CA ARG A 306 9.05 -0.14 20.48
C ARG A 306 10.35 -0.59 21.12
N SER A 307 11.44 0.16 20.99
CA SER A 307 12.73 -0.16 21.62
C SER A 307 12.84 0.36 23.07
N LYS A 308 11.81 1.03 23.58
CA LYS A 308 11.79 1.58 24.96
C LYS A 308 10.81 0.86 25.89
N THR A 309 10.13 -0.16 25.40
CA THR A 309 9.36 -1.13 26.17
C THR A 309 9.99 -2.53 26.07
#